data_3068bce4bd87787d69f7112966eb178f
#
_entry.id   3068bce4bd87787d69f7112966eb178f
#
_cell.length_a   1.000
_cell.length_b   1.000
_cell.length_c   1.000
_cell.angle_alpha   90.00
_cell.angle_beta   90.00
_cell.angle_gamma   90.00
#
_symmetry.space_group_name_H-M   'P 1'
#
loop_
_entity.id
_entity.type
_entity.pdbx_description
1 polymer ?
#
loop_
_entity_poly.entity_id
_entity_poly.type
_entity_poly.pdbx_seq_one_letter_code
_entity_poly.pdbx_strand_id
1 'polypeptide(L)'
;MLIFMAVYKSINIWFMEDVLIECSPGISGDMLLGAFYDLGVPKKVIEQPLIDIGLKDLYHLEFKESKSCSIRGIKTKVENIDCSPTKRTWKSIKELISNGKLEDKLKQIIFKVFESLANAEGKVHGIKSEDVHFHEIGSIDSLVDIIGVCAALNYLNPKKVYCNEPMLGKGFVQTEHGKLSVPSPAVIELITQKKLRFYQVLIQ
;
A
#
# COMPACT_ATOMS: atom_id res chain seq x y z
N MET A 1 10.59 13.71 7.74
CA MET A 1 11.35 13.68 6.49
C MET A 1 10.36 13.40 5.38
N LEU A 2 9.98 14.38 4.57
CA LEU A 2 9.14 14.14 3.40
C LEU A 2 10.03 13.49 2.34
N ILE A 3 9.75 12.22 2.07
CA ILE A 3 10.46 11.47 1.04
C ILE A 3 9.71 11.75 -0.26
N PHE A 4 10.40 12.31 -1.25
CA PHE A 4 9.83 12.54 -2.57
C PHE A 4 9.69 11.22 -3.30
N MET A 5 8.46 10.80 -3.49
CA MET A 5 8.13 9.78 -4.47
C MET A 5 7.56 10.52 -5.69
N ALA A 6 8.17 10.33 -6.84
CA ALA A 6 7.66 10.89 -8.09
C ALA A 6 7.04 9.76 -8.92
N VAL A 7 5.81 9.95 -9.35
CA VAL A 7 5.18 9.14 -10.38
C VAL A 7 5.17 9.99 -11.65
N TYR A 8 5.90 9.53 -12.67
CA TYR A 8 6.03 10.26 -13.93
C TYR A 8 5.04 9.74 -14.96
N LYS A 9 4.38 10.68 -15.64
CA LYS A 9 3.53 10.43 -16.78
C LYS A 9 4.30 10.71 -18.06
N SER A 10 4.40 9.77 -18.98
CA SER A 10 4.87 10.09 -20.33
C SER A 10 3.85 10.98 -21.03
N ILE A 11 4.35 12.07 -21.63
CA ILE A 11 3.54 13.16 -22.19
C ILE A 11 2.92 12.71 -23.52
N ASN A 12 1.82 11.97 -23.44
CA ASN A 12 0.86 11.89 -24.54
C ASN A 12 -0.55 11.92 -23.97
N ILE A 13 -1.26 12.96 -24.29
CA ILE A 13 -2.47 13.48 -23.64
C ILE A 13 -3.66 12.49 -23.64
N TRP A 14 -3.58 11.34 -24.33
CA TRP A 14 -4.71 10.42 -24.52
C TRP A 14 -4.54 9.00 -23.98
N PHE A 15 -3.30 8.53 -23.71
CA PHE A 15 -3.08 7.22 -23.11
C PHE A 15 -1.85 7.24 -22.19
N MET A 16 -2.05 6.89 -20.92
CA MET A 16 -0.93 6.60 -20.03
C MET A 16 -0.39 5.24 -20.44
N GLU A 17 0.79 5.18 -21.08
CA GLU A 17 1.35 3.92 -21.49
C GLU A 17 2.01 3.18 -20.33
N ASP A 18 2.83 3.88 -19.56
CA ASP A 18 3.62 3.29 -18.48
C ASP A 18 3.60 4.18 -17.22
N VAL A 19 3.75 3.57 -16.05
CA VAL A 19 3.94 4.24 -14.76
C VAL A 19 5.32 3.89 -14.23
N LEU A 20 6.10 4.89 -13.86
CA LEU A 20 7.36 4.74 -13.13
C LEU A 20 7.16 5.19 -11.68
N ILE A 21 7.43 4.29 -10.74
CA ILE A 21 7.42 4.55 -9.31
C ILE A 21 8.86 4.73 -8.84
N GLU A 22 9.26 5.96 -8.54
CA GLU A 22 10.54 6.28 -7.96
C GLU A 22 10.48 6.09 -6.44
N CYS A 23 11.08 5.02 -5.93
CA CYS A 23 11.01 4.64 -4.54
C CYS A 23 12.39 4.50 -3.86
N SER A 24 13.44 5.05 -4.48
CA SER A 24 14.81 4.99 -3.91
C SER A 24 14.90 5.42 -2.44
N PRO A 25 14.20 6.49 -1.99
CA PRO A 25 14.27 6.90 -0.60
C PRO A 25 13.34 6.13 0.35
N GLY A 26 12.64 5.12 -0.15
CA GLY A 26 11.61 4.36 0.55
C GLY A 26 10.22 4.62 -0.01
N ILE A 27 9.28 3.77 0.36
CA ILE A 27 7.90 3.79 -0.13
C ILE A 27 6.94 3.32 0.97
N SER A 28 5.79 3.99 1.07
CA SER A 28 4.65 3.60 1.90
C SER A 28 3.35 3.77 1.12
N GLY A 29 2.26 3.17 1.58
CA GLY A 29 0.98 3.22 0.89
C GLY A 29 0.41 4.63 0.84
N ASP A 30 0.47 5.38 1.93
CA ASP A 30 0.04 6.78 2.00
C ASP A 30 0.84 7.69 1.05
N MET A 31 2.15 7.43 0.88
CA MET A 31 2.98 8.13 -0.09
C MET A 31 2.54 7.83 -1.53
N LEU A 32 2.24 6.55 -1.84
CA LEU A 32 1.71 6.15 -3.14
C LEU A 32 0.36 6.82 -3.43
N LEU A 33 -0.55 6.84 -2.46
CA LEU A 33 -1.83 7.51 -2.58
C LEU A 33 -1.66 9.01 -2.90
N GLY A 34 -0.76 9.69 -2.17
CA GLY A 34 -0.43 11.09 -2.41
C GLY A 34 0.13 11.33 -3.82
N ALA A 35 1.03 10.46 -4.28
CA ALA A 35 1.62 10.56 -5.61
C ALA A 35 0.59 10.31 -6.72
N PHE A 36 -0.30 9.34 -6.58
CA PHE A 36 -1.39 9.12 -7.55
C PHE A 36 -2.39 10.27 -7.56
N TYR A 37 -2.72 10.84 -6.40
CA TYR A 37 -3.56 12.01 -6.31
C TYR A 37 -2.91 13.23 -7.02
N ASP A 38 -1.63 13.47 -6.80
CA ASP A 38 -0.87 14.53 -7.46
C ASP A 38 -0.75 14.31 -8.99
N LEU A 39 -0.70 13.04 -9.43
CA LEU A 39 -0.73 12.66 -10.83
C LEU A 39 -2.09 12.94 -11.51
N GLY A 40 -3.13 13.27 -10.72
CA GLY A 40 -4.47 13.59 -11.20
C GLY A 40 -5.49 12.47 -11.06
N VAL A 41 -5.20 11.39 -10.31
CA VAL A 41 -6.22 10.40 -9.95
C VAL A 41 -7.23 11.05 -9.01
N PRO A 42 -8.53 11.08 -9.35
CA PRO A 42 -9.52 11.71 -8.50
C PRO A 42 -9.64 11.01 -7.14
N LYS A 43 -9.76 11.78 -6.04
CA LYS A 43 -9.97 11.23 -4.69
C LYS A 43 -11.11 10.21 -4.66
N LYS A 44 -12.20 10.46 -5.39
CA LYS A 44 -13.35 9.56 -5.49
C LYS A 44 -12.97 8.16 -6.01
N VAL A 45 -12.00 8.05 -6.93
CA VAL A 45 -11.52 6.75 -7.46
C VAL A 45 -10.84 5.94 -6.34
N ILE A 46 -10.11 6.61 -5.46
CA ILE A 46 -9.43 6.00 -4.32
C ILE A 46 -10.43 5.57 -3.24
N GLU A 47 -11.42 6.41 -2.94
CA GLU A 47 -12.37 6.18 -1.83
C GLU A 47 -13.55 5.28 -2.20
N GLN A 48 -14.03 5.30 -3.45
CA GLN A 48 -15.24 4.58 -3.82
C GLN A 48 -15.17 3.08 -3.51
N PRO A 49 -14.09 2.35 -3.81
CA PRO A 49 -13.97 0.94 -3.44
C PRO A 49 -14.06 0.67 -1.94
N LEU A 50 -13.53 1.58 -1.12
CA LEU A 50 -13.61 1.48 0.34
C LEU A 50 -15.04 1.68 0.85
N ILE A 51 -15.78 2.60 0.22
CA ILE A 51 -17.20 2.82 0.49
C ILE A 51 -18.03 1.59 0.08
N ASP A 52 -17.74 1.02 -1.08
CA ASP A 52 -18.47 -0.11 -1.66
C ASP A 52 -18.29 -1.42 -0.86
N ILE A 53 -17.23 -1.52 -0.06
CA ILE A 53 -16.99 -2.61 0.89
C ILE A 53 -17.38 -2.27 2.34
N GLY A 54 -18.01 -1.10 2.57
CA GLY A 54 -18.59 -0.73 3.88
C GLY A 54 -17.60 -0.10 4.87
N LEU A 55 -16.48 0.45 4.43
CA LEU A 55 -15.48 1.08 5.31
C LEU A 55 -15.66 2.60 5.46
N LYS A 56 -16.68 3.21 4.86
CA LYS A 56 -16.87 4.66 4.73
C LYS A 56 -16.70 5.43 6.04
N ASP A 57 -17.26 4.92 7.12
CA ASP A 57 -17.34 5.65 8.40
C ASP A 57 -16.21 5.28 9.38
N LEU A 58 -15.23 4.48 8.92
CA LEU A 58 -14.14 3.98 9.74
C LEU A 58 -12.84 4.77 9.60
N TYR A 59 -12.74 5.63 8.59
CA TYR A 59 -11.54 6.42 8.33
C TYR A 59 -11.86 7.82 7.81
N HIS A 60 -10.90 8.71 7.95
CA HIS A 60 -10.87 10.00 7.24
C HIS A 60 -9.61 10.07 6.38
N LEU A 61 -9.79 10.32 5.07
CA LEU A 61 -8.71 10.46 4.10
C LEU A 61 -8.60 11.91 3.65
N GLU A 62 -7.43 12.52 3.86
CA GLU A 62 -7.12 13.87 3.44
C GLU A 62 -5.87 13.91 2.55
N PHE A 63 -5.93 14.70 1.47
CA PHE A 63 -4.80 15.04 0.63
C PHE A 63 -4.52 16.54 0.78
N LYS A 64 -3.31 16.88 1.22
CA LYS A 64 -2.91 18.27 1.47
C LYS A 64 -1.62 18.61 0.76
N GLU A 65 -1.61 19.71 0.01
CA GLU A 65 -0.36 20.22 -0.54
C GLU A 65 0.60 20.57 0.60
N SER A 66 1.85 20.15 0.46
CA SER A 66 2.91 20.36 1.42
C SER A 66 4.23 20.62 0.70
N LYS A 67 5.18 21.23 1.40
CA LYS A 67 6.54 21.46 0.89
C LYS A 67 7.57 20.87 1.84
N SER A 68 8.60 20.25 1.29
CA SER A 68 9.78 19.83 2.02
C SER A 68 11.02 20.28 1.24
N CYS A 69 11.93 20.98 1.91
CA CYS A 69 13.13 21.54 1.27
C CYS A 69 12.80 22.31 -0.03
N SER A 70 11.73 23.12 0.00
CA SER A 70 11.22 23.91 -1.14
C SER A 70 10.61 23.10 -2.29
N ILE A 71 10.57 21.78 -2.21
CA ILE A 71 9.93 20.91 -3.21
C ILE A 71 8.47 20.67 -2.79
N ARG A 72 7.56 20.89 -3.74
CA ARG A 72 6.12 20.66 -3.59
C ARG A 72 5.80 19.16 -3.64
N GLY A 73 4.83 18.72 -2.88
CA GLY A 73 4.27 17.38 -2.94
C GLY A 73 2.91 17.30 -2.24
N ILE A 74 2.28 16.17 -2.30
CA ILE A 74 1.05 15.87 -1.57
C ILE A 74 1.36 15.03 -0.35
N LYS A 75 0.89 15.48 0.81
CA LYS A 75 0.87 14.71 2.05
C LYS A 75 -0.50 14.07 2.17
N THR A 76 -0.53 12.74 2.22
CA THR A 76 -1.73 11.97 2.53
C THR A 76 -1.83 11.81 4.05
N LYS A 77 -3.03 11.87 4.57
CA LYS A 77 -3.34 11.56 5.96
C LYS A 77 -4.53 10.61 5.99
N VAL A 78 -4.32 9.45 6.57
CA VAL A 78 -5.39 8.50 6.89
C VAL A 78 -5.57 8.50 8.40
N GLU A 79 -6.73 8.91 8.87
CA GLU A 79 -7.08 8.90 10.29
C GLU A 79 -8.08 7.78 10.54
N ASN A 80 -7.76 6.89 11.48
CA ASN A 80 -8.70 5.88 11.93
C ASN A 80 -9.73 6.53 12.86
N ILE A 81 -11.00 6.43 12.52
CA ILE A 81 -12.13 6.93 13.31
C ILE A 81 -12.69 5.82 14.21
N ASP A 82 -12.47 4.56 13.83
CA ASP A 82 -12.93 3.41 14.60
C ASP A 82 -12.09 3.27 15.89
N CYS A 83 -12.74 3.47 17.04
CA CYS A 83 -12.12 3.31 18.36
C CYS A 83 -11.91 1.84 18.76
N SER A 84 -12.41 0.88 17.97
CA SER A 84 -12.32 -0.55 18.26
C SER A 84 -11.37 -1.20 17.25
N PRO A 85 -10.11 -1.51 17.63
CA PRO A 85 -9.18 -2.16 16.72
C PRO A 85 -9.69 -3.56 16.37
N THR A 86 -10.34 -3.68 15.23
CA THR A 86 -10.82 -4.97 14.72
C THR A 86 -9.62 -5.71 14.16
N LYS A 87 -9.19 -6.76 14.87
CA LYS A 87 -8.18 -7.70 14.35
C LYS A 87 -8.78 -8.46 13.17
N ARG A 88 -8.31 -8.17 11.96
CA ARG A 88 -8.81 -8.79 10.74
C ARG A 88 -7.94 -9.98 10.35
N THR A 89 -8.60 -11.07 10.00
CA THR A 89 -7.94 -12.24 9.37
C THR A 89 -7.94 -12.07 7.86
N TRP A 90 -7.07 -12.80 7.17
CA TRP A 90 -7.15 -12.88 5.72
C TRP A 90 -8.54 -13.33 5.24
N LYS A 91 -9.13 -14.30 5.93
CA LYS A 91 -10.48 -14.77 5.64
C LYS A 91 -11.52 -13.65 5.72
N SER A 92 -11.51 -12.85 6.80
CA SER A 92 -12.47 -11.75 6.96
C SER A 92 -12.29 -10.63 5.92
N ILE A 93 -11.04 -10.32 5.54
CA ILE A 93 -10.76 -9.36 4.47
C ILE A 93 -11.25 -9.88 3.13
N LYS A 94 -11.01 -11.16 2.85
CA LYS A 94 -11.49 -11.83 1.63
C LYS A 94 -13.00 -11.81 1.51
N GLU A 95 -13.72 -12.09 2.60
CA GLU A 95 -15.18 -11.98 2.67
C GLU A 95 -15.66 -10.55 2.45
N LEU A 96 -15.03 -9.57 3.09
CA LEU A 96 -15.35 -8.14 2.94
C LEU A 96 -15.25 -7.70 1.47
N ILE A 97 -14.14 -8.04 0.79
CA ILE A 97 -13.90 -7.69 -0.62
C ILE A 97 -14.86 -8.45 -1.54
N SER A 98 -15.11 -9.75 -1.27
CA SER A 98 -16.00 -10.59 -2.10
C SER A 98 -17.42 -10.08 -2.10
N ASN A 99 -17.93 -9.66 -0.94
CA ASN A 99 -19.29 -9.15 -0.76
C ASN A 99 -19.46 -7.71 -1.25
N GLY A 100 -18.37 -6.97 -1.43
CA GLY A 100 -18.39 -5.60 -1.92
C GLY A 100 -18.80 -5.51 -3.40
N LYS A 101 -19.39 -4.37 -3.77
CA LYS A 101 -19.80 -4.07 -5.16
C LYS A 101 -18.61 -3.55 -6.00
N LEU A 102 -17.49 -4.26 -5.96
CA LEU A 102 -16.29 -3.90 -6.70
C LEU A 102 -16.29 -4.57 -8.07
N GLU A 103 -15.63 -3.91 -9.03
CA GLU A 103 -15.34 -4.48 -10.34
C GLU A 103 -14.43 -5.72 -10.20
N ASP A 104 -14.68 -6.79 -10.97
CA ASP A 104 -13.97 -8.07 -10.85
C ASP A 104 -12.45 -7.92 -11.05
N LYS A 105 -12.04 -7.08 -12.00
CA LYS A 105 -10.62 -6.78 -12.24
C LYS A 105 -9.96 -6.18 -10.99
N LEU A 106 -10.63 -5.22 -10.34
CA LEU A 106 -10.13 -4.60 -9.13
C LEU A 106 -10.07 -5.59 -7.96
N LYS A 107 -11.11 -6.42 -7.77
CA LYS A 107 -11.11 -7.50 -6.77
C LYS A 107 -9.89 -8.41 -6.94
N GLN A 108 -9.61 -8.84 -8.17
CA GLN A 108 -8.47 -9.71 -8.46
C GLN A 108 -7.12 -9.06 -8.12
N ILE A 109 -6.96 -7.77 -8.40
CA ILE A 109 -5.73 -7.03 -8.05
C ILE A 109 -5.57 -6.98 -6.53
N ILE A 110 -6.62 -6.59 -5.81
CA ILE A 110 -6.61 -6.51 -4.34
C ILE A 110 -6.33 -7.89 -3.72
N PHE A 111 -6.98 -8.95 -4.19
CA PHE A 111 -6.75 -10.30 -3.69
C PHE A 111 -5.30 -10.75 -3.86
N LYS A 112 -4.67 -10.48 -5.01
CA LYS A 112 -3.26 -10.83 -5.24
C LYS A 112 -2.31 -10.16 -4.25
N VAL A 113 -2.60 -8.92 -3.85
CA VAL A 113 -1.78 -8.21 -2.85
C VAL A 113 -1.95 -8.84 -1.49
N PHE A 114 -3.19 -8.98 -0.99
CA PHE A 114 -3.45 -9.55 0.34
C PHE A 114 -3.04 -11.02 0.44
N GLU A 115 -3.23 -11.82 -0.61
CA GLU A 115 -2.78 -13.20 -0.66
C GLU A 115 -1.24 -13.30 -0.56
N SER A 116 -0.51 -12.42 -1.25
CA SER A 116 0.95 -12.36 -1.14
C SER A 116 1.39 -12.04 0.28
N LEU A 117 0.72 -11.09 0.94
CA LEU A 117 0.97 -10.71 2.34
C LEU A 117 0.62 -11.87 3.29
N ALA A 118 -0.54 -12.50 3.11
CA ALA A 118 -0.97 -13.63 3.93
C ALA A 118 -0.03 -14.84 3.80
N ASN A 119 0.47 -15.10 2.60
CA ASN A 119 1.44 -16.18 2.38
C ASN A 119 2.78 -15.89 3.08
N ALA A 120 3.25 -14.65 3.05
CA ALA A 120 4.48 -14.25 3.73
C ALA A 120 4.34 -14.35 5.26
N GLU A 121 3.27 -13.81 5.81
CA GLU A 121 2.96 -13.90 7.24
C GLU A 121 2.74 -15.34 7.69
N GLY A 122 1.97 -16.13 6.92
CA GLY A 122 1.74 -17.54 7.21
C GLY A 122 3.04 -18.35 7.29
N LYS A 123 3.99 -18.06 6.38
CA LYS A 123 5.30 -18.70 6.41
C LYS A 123 6.12 -18.30 7.63
N VAL A 124 6.12 -17.01 7.99
CA VAL A 124 6.81 -16.51 9.18
C VAL A 124 6.25 -17.12 10.46
N HIS A 125 4.93 -17.27 10.55
CA HIS A 125 4.24 -17.82 11.72
C HIS A 125 4.11 -19.35 11.71
N GLY A 126 4.46 -20.02 10.62
CA GLY A 126 4.31 -21.47 10.49
C GLY A 126 2.85 -21.94 10.45
N ILE A 127 1.93 -21.12 9.94
CA ILE A 127 0.50 -21.39 9.81
C ILE A 127 0.05 -21.26 8.36
N LYS A 128 -1.15 -21.79 8.05
CA LYS A 128 -1.74 -21.59 6.71
C LYS A 128 -2.11 -20.13 6.50
N SER A 129 -1.97 -19.64 5.26
CA SER A 129 -2.32 -18.25 4.92
C SER A 129 -3.77 -17.89 5.26
N GLU A 130 -4.70 -18.84 5.17
CA GLU A 130 -6.11 -18.65 5.52
C GLU A 130 -6.33 -18.36 7.02
N ASP A 131 -5.45 -18.85 7.87
CA ASP A 131 -5.51 -18.70 9.33
C ASP A 131 -4.71 -17.48 9.83
N VAL A 132 -4.10 -16.71 8.92
CA VAL A 132 -3.31 -15.54 9.27
C VAL A 132 -4.19 -14.45 9.87
N HIS A 133 -3.78 -13.99 11.05
CA HIS A 133 -4.27 -12.76 11.66
C HIS A 133 -3.34 -11.62 11.31
N PHE A 134 -3.83 -10.64 10.60
CA PHE A 134 -3.06 -9.43 10.29
C PHE A 134 -3.06 -8.51 11.50
N HIS A 135 -1.96 -8.43 12.21
CA HIS A 135 -1.81 -7.58 13.39
C HIS A 135 -1.71 -6.10 13.02
N GLU A 136 -0.92 -5.79 11.99
CA GLU A 136 -0.70 -4.44 11.51
C GLU A 136 -1.41 -4.19 10.16
N ILE A 137 -1.27 -5.12 9.22
CA ILE A 137 -1.84 -5.02 7.85
C ILE A 137 -3.39 -5.06 7.87
N GLY A 138 -4.01 -5.58 8.92
CA GLY A 138 -5.47 -5.59 9.10
C GLY A 138 -6.07 -4.29 9.61
N SER A 139 -5.25 -3.29 9.93
CA SER A 139 -5.69 -1.97 10.35
C SER A 139 -6.39 -1.20 9.23
N ILE A 140 -7.20 -0.21 9.59
CA ILE A 140 -7.97 0.58 8.60
C ILE A 140 -7.06 1.36 7.66
N ASP A 141 -6.00 1.96 8.16
CA ASP A 141 -5.02 2.70 7.35
C ASP A 141 -4.37 1.79 6.30
N SER A 142 -3.96 0.58 6.68
CA SER A 142 -3.40 -0.39 5.72
C SER A 142 -4.42 -0.84 4.67
N LEU A 143 -5.70 -1.00 5.04
CA LEU A 143 -6.76 -1.30 4.06
C LEU A 143 -6.97 -0.14 3.09
N VAL A 144 -6.98 1.10 3.59
CA VAL A 144 -7.11 2.31 2.76
C VAL A 144 -5.94 2.41 1.79
N ASP A 145 -4.72 2.21 2.28
CA ASP A 145 -3.51 2.25 1.47
C ASP A 145 -3.53 1.20 0.35
N ILE A 146 -3.74 -0.07 0.69
CA ILE A 146 -3.69 -1.16 -0.28
C ILE A 146 -4.81 -1.05 -1.30
N ILE A 147 -6.05 -0.89 -0.84
CA ILE A 147 -7.22 -0.86 -1.74
C ILE A 147 -7.21 0.42 -2.58
N GLY A 148 -6.86 1.56 -1.98
CA GLY A 148 -6.78 2.83 -2.69
C GLY A 148 -5.69 2.85 -3.76
N VAL A 149 -4.50 2.29 -3.49
CA VAL A 149 -3.41 2.14 -4.48
C VAL A 149 -3.84 1.20 -5.61
N CYS A 150 -4.48 0.07 -5.28
CA CYS A 150 -5.01 -0.84 -6.30
C CYS A 150 -6.06 -0.17 -7.19
N ALA A 151 -6.95 0.64 -6.60
CA ALA A 151 -7.96 1.39 -7.33
C ALA A 151 -7.33 2.46 -8.25
N ALA A 152 -6.35 3.20 -7.77
CA ALA A 152 -5.62 4.19 -8.55
C ALA A 152 -4.92 3.55 -9.75
N LEU A 153 -4.23 2.42 -9.56
CA LEU A 153 -3.59 1.68 -10.64
C LEU A 153 -4.60 1.09 -11.63
N ASN A 154 -5.73 0.56 -11.13
CA ASN A 154 -6.80 0.06 -12.01
C ASN A 154 -7.41 1.17 -12.86
N TYR A 155 -7.60 2.38 -12.29
CA TYR A 155 -8.09 3.56 -12.99
C TYR A 155 -7.12 4.05 -14.08
N LEU A 156 -5.83 4.15 -13.75
CA LEU A 156 -4.79 4.56 -14.69
C LEU A 156 -4.57 3.52 -15.79
N ASN A 157 -4.82 2.25 -15.49
CA ASN A 157 -4.69 1.11 -16.39
C ASN A 157 -3.39 1.12 -17.24
N PRO A 158 -2.20 1.29 -16.63
CA PRO A 158 -0.95 1.38 -17.35
C PRO A 158 -0.62 0.07 -18.06
N LYS A 159 0.07 0.14 -19.22
CA LYS A 159 0.58 -1.06 -19.90
C LYS A 159 1.65 -1.75 -19.07
N LYS A 160 2.53 -0.96 -18.42
CA LYS A 160 3.58 -1.46 -17.54
C LYS A 160 3.75 -0.55 -16.33
N VAL A 161 4.12 -1.15 -15.21
CA VAL A 161 4.54 -0.44 -14.02
C VAL A 161 6.02 -0.77 -13.79
N TYR A 162 6.84 0.25 -13.78
CA TYR A 162 8.25 0.17 -13.43
C TYR A 162 8.44 0.67 -12.00
N CYS A 163 9.36 0.07 -11.29
CA CYS A 163 9.76 0.50 -9.97
C CYS A 163 11.28 0.31 -9.87
N ASN A 164 11.98 1.33 -9.42
CA ASN A 164 13.39 1.15 -9.08
C ASN A 164 13.53 0.38 -7.76
N GLU A 165 14.74 -0.05 -7.47
CA GLU A 165 15.03 -0.84 -6.28
C GLU A 165 14.78 -0.01 -5.01
N PRO A 166 13.88 -0.43 -4.10
CA PRO A 166 13.64 0.31 -2.87
C PRO A 166 14.81 0.16 -1.90
N MET A 167 15.04 1.20 -1.10
CA MET A 167 15.99 1.16 0.00
C MET A 167 15.38 0.41 1.19
N LEU A 168 16.11 -0.56 1.72
CA LEU A 168 15.72 -1.22 2.97
C LEU A 168 16.22 -0.40 4.17
N GLY A 169 15.31 -0.20 5.11
CA GLY A 169 15.64 0.39 6.40
C GLY A 169 16.55 -0.52 7.24
N LYS A 170 17.09 0.04 8.32
CA LYS A 170 17.90 -0.65 9.33
C LYS A 170 17.42 -0.32 10.72
N GLY A 171 17.74 -1.18 11.68
CA GLY A 171 17.42 -0.99 13.09
C GLY A 171 16.34 -1.91 13.58
N PHE A 172 15.52 -1.39 14.48
CA PHE A 172 14.45 -2.15 15.13
C PHE A 172 13.18 -1.33 15.20
N VAL A 173 12.04 -2.00 15.15
CA VAL A 173 10.72 -1.43 15.35
C VAL A 173 9.99 -2.21 16.45
N GLN A 174 9.25 -1.49 17.30
CA GLN A 174 8.37 -2.12 18.29
C GLN A 174 7.05 -2.45 17.61
N THR A 175 6.65 -3.72 17.70
CA THR A 175 5.43 -4.27 17.09
C THR A 175 4.62 -5.05 18.13
N GLU A 176 3.44 -5.55 17.76
CA GLU A 176 2.69 -6.50 18.63
C GLU A 176 3.48 -7.80 18.92
N HIS A 177 4.41 -8.17 18.04
CA HIS A 177 5.32 -9.32 18.23
C HIS A 177 6.58 -8.97 19.03
N GLY A 178 6.62 -7.79 19.65
CA GLY A 178 7.79 -7.28 20.35
C GLY A 178 8.73 -6.51 19.40
N LYS A 179 10.01 -6.48 19.76
CA LYS A 179 11.05 -5.76 19.02
C LYS A 179 11.53 -6.58 17.83
N LEU A 180 11.17 -6.16 16.62
CA LEU A 180 11.60 -6.80 15.37
C LEU A 180 12.70 -6.00 14.69
N SER A 181 13.57 -6.69 13.94
CA SER A 181 14.54 -6.05 13.04
C SER A 181 13.83 -5.41 11.84
N VAL A 182 14.45 -4.37 11.29
CA VAL A 182 14.05 -3.77 10.02
C VAL A 182 15.07 -4.19 8.96
N PRO A 183 14.66 -4.80 7.83
CA PRO A 183 13.28 -5.17 7.47
C PRO A 183 12.73 -6.31 8.34
N SER A 184 11.40 -6.33 8.51
CA SER A 184 10.71 -7.38 9.27
C SER A 184 10.76 -8.74 8.55
N PRO A 185 10.57 -9.86 9.27
CA PRO A 185 10.62 -11.20 8.67
C PRO A 185 9.66 -11.38 7.48
N ALA A 186 8.45 -10.85 7.56
CA ALA A 186 7.48 -10.92 6.45
C ALA A 186 7.95 -10.13 5.21
N VAL A 187 8.59 -8.98 5.40
CA VAL A 187 9.18 -8.20 4.30
C VAL A 187 10.31 -8.99 3.64
N ILE A 188 11.19 -9.63 4.43
CA ILE A 188 12.27 -10.49 3.89
C ILE A 188 11.68 -11.65 3.09
N GLU A 189 10.60 -12.25 3.60
CA GLU A 189 9.93 -13.34 2.90
C GLU A 189 9.34 -12.90 1.55
N LEU A 190 8.65 -11.73 1.50
CA LEU A 190 8.14 -11.15 0.27
C LEU A 190 9.26 -10.87 -0.76
N ILE A 191 10.37 -10.28 -0.30
CA ILE A 191 11.55 -10.01 -1.14
C ILE A 191 12.07 -11.31 -1.75
N THR A 192 12.19 -12.35 -0.93
CA THR A 192 12.69 -13.67 -1.34
C THR A 192 11.76 -14.34 -2.35
N GLN A 193 10.45 -14.38 -2.05
CA GLN A 193 9.45 -14.97 -2.93
C GLN A 193 9.35 -14.27 -4.30
N LYS A 194 9.41 -12.95 -4.30
CA LYS A 194 9.29 -12.14 -5.52
C LYS A 194 10.64 -11.89 -6.21
N LYS A 195 11.76 -12.38 -5.65
CA LYS A 195 13.13 -12.14 -6.15
C LYS A 195 13.40 -10.65 -6.38
N LEU A 196 12.93 -9.80 -5.48
CA LEU A 196 13.10 -8.36 -5.57
C LEU A 196 14.56 -8.00 -5.30
N ARG A 197 15.06 -7.00 -6.03
CA ARG A 197 16.34 -6.34 -5.72
C ARG A 197 16.08 -5.14 -4.81
N PHE A 198 17.08 -4.77 -4.02
CA PHE A 198 17.01 -3.65 -3.09
C PHE A 198 18.40 -3.08 -2.83
N TYR A 199 18.44 -1.81 -2.46
CA TYR A 199 19.68 -1.16 -2.00
C TYR A 199 19.80 -1.23 -0.49
N GLN A 200 20.98 -1.55 -0.01
CA GLN A 200 21.34 -1.38 1.38
C GLN A 200 22.30 -0.20 1.51
N VAL A 201 21.88 0.87 2.19
CA VAL A 201 22.78 1.97 2.51
C VAL A 201 23.72 1.52 3.62
N LEU A 202 24.98 1.35 3.28
CA LEU A 202 26.05 1.24 4.27
C LEU A 202 26.35 2.67 4.75
N ILE A 203 25.75 3.06 5.88
CA ILE A 203 26.17 4.29 6.58
C ILE A 203 27.52 3.93 7.21
N GLN A 204 28.59 4.55 6.70
CA GLN A 204 29.91 4.55 7.36
C GLN A 204 29.89 5.47 8.56
#